data_cffd5ef905e5d0cd959fa78eb221dcf7
#
_entry.id   cffd5ef905e5d0cd959fa78eb221dcf7
#
_cell.length_a   1.000
_cell.length_b   1.000
_cell.length_c   1.000
_cell.angle_alpha   90.00
_cell.angle_beta   90.00
_cell.angle_gamma   90.00
#
_symmetry.space_group_name_H-M   'P 1'
#
loop_
_entity.id
_entity.type
_entity.pdbx_description
1 polymer ?
#
loop_
_entity_poly.entity_id
_entity_poly.type
_entity_poly.pdbx_seq_one_letter_code
_entity_poly.pdbx_strand_id
1 'polypeptide(L)'
;PRSTLDRSSAASDVYKRQKLDEYIIKGVTYSTKFIPLLNDGAEGSEYTNLMANDGKRLLVDAGFDFVNSTANSGIKSIPFFAQTSVNISGGSESDTSFSLNSLMKLGELAQDDEGDIKTLAFSQVRFATATNAEGSTTNLGLGIRHRPNDVSMLGANAFWDYKMTEYSDAHSRLGLGGEYLWKDFEFRNNWYMAITDEKDVTIKGTSYKERVVDGWDVELGYRLPNNPELAFFVRGFNWDYKYTQDNSGLEGAVSWQATPHVGLEAWVSNEISAASTKVNTSLPGTDETFFGLRMNLTGSPVIYGKKDYKKNMITQMTQPVKREYNVLLERYASGSTFTSKAGGS
;
A
#
# COMPACT_ATOMS: atom_id res chain seq x y z
N PRO A 1 -30.45 -31.23 25.00
CA PRO A 1 -29.61 -30.23 25.66
C PRO A 1 -28.50 -29.83 24.71
N ARG A 2 -28.58 -28.59 24.19
CA ARG A 2 -27.50 -28.00 23.41
C ARG A 2 -26.29 -27.84 24.32
N SER A 3 -25.16 -28.34 23.91
CA SER A 3 -23.94 -28.37 24.70
C SER A 3 -23.47 -26.97 25.10
N THR A 4 -22.85 -26.84 26.28
CA THR A 4 -22.26 -25.61 26.80
C THR A 4 -21.21 -25.01 25.84
N LEU A 5 -20.60 -25.81 24.98
CA LEU A 5 -19.70 -25.41 23.90
C LEU A 5 -20.40 -24.52 22.83
N ASP A 6 -21.65 -24.82 22.46
CA ASP A 6 -22.42 -24.04 21.48
C ASP A 6 -22.74 -22.62 22.00
N ARG A 7 -22.96 -22.45 23.30
CA ARG A 7 -23.25 -21.15 23.91
C ARG A 7 -22.03 -20.24 24.02
N SER A 8 -20.85 -20.81 24.24
CA SER A 8 -19.61 -20.05 24.34
C SER A 8 -19.15 -19.54 22.98
N SER A 9 -19.35 -20.33 21.91
CA SER A 9 -19.04 -19.90 20.54
C SER A 9 -19.96 -18.79 20.08
N ALA A 10 -21.29 -18.90 20.34
CA ALA A 10 -22.26 -17.87 19.99
C ALA A 10 -22.02 -16.55 20.74
N ALA A 11 -21.67 -16.58 22.02
CA ALA A 11 -21.32 -15.39 22.79
C ALA A 11 -20.03 -14.73 22.29
N SER A 12 -19.03 -15.54 21.91
CA SER A 12 -17.81 -15.04 21.27
C SER A 12 -18.09 -14.37 19.93
N ASP A 13 -18.98 -14.91 19.12
CA ASP A 13 -19.34 -14.37 17.81
C ASP A 13 -20.15 -13.07 17.91
N VAL A 14 -21.03 -12.97 18.91
CA VAL A 14 -21.77 -11.72 19.20
C VAL A 14 -20.82 -10.63 19.67
N TYR A 15 -19.89 -10.93 20.57
CA TYR A 15 -18.88 -9.97 21.04
C TYR A 15 -17.95 -9.49 19.92
N LYS A 16 -17.57 -10.39 19.01
CA LYS A 16 -16.76 -10.03 17.83
C LYS A 16 -17.51 -9.12 16.85
N ARG A 17 -18.80 -9.38 16.61
CA ARG A 17 -19.66 -8.52 15.80
C ARG A 17 -19.80 -7.14 16.42
N GLN A 18 -20.06 -7.05 17.72
CA GLN A 18 -20.18 -5.76 18.41
C GLN A 18 -18.88 -4.93 18.34
N LYS A 19 -17.69 -5.56 18.49
CA LYS A 19 -16.42 -4.86 18.29
C LYS A 19 -16.21 -4.44 16.84
N LEU A 20 -16.56 -5.27 15.88
CA LEU A 20 -16.46 -4.92 14.45
C LEU A 20 -17.37 -3.72 14.13
N ASP A 21 -18.62 -3.75 14.61
CA ASP A 21 -19.57 -2.64 14.43
C ASP A 21 -19.03 -1.35 15.07
N GLU A 22 -18.36 -1.44 16.24
CA GLU A 22 -17.69 -0.32 16.89
C GLU A 22 -16.55 0.26 16.04
N TYR A 23 -15.70 -0.59 15.42
CA TYR A 23 -14.63 -0.14 14.54
C TYR A 23 -15.15 0.43 13.22
N ILE A 24 -16.18 -0.18 12.64
CA ILE A 24 -16.86 0.35 11.45
C ILE A 24 -17.49 1.70 11.79
N ILE A 25 -18.18 1.83 12.91
CA ILE A 25 -18.78 3.09 13.36
C ILE A 25 -17.68 4.14 13.62
N LYS A 26 -16.58 3.78 14.28
CA LYS A 26 -15.44 4.70 14.47
C LYS A 26 -14.82 5.11 13.14
N GLY A 27 -14.63 4.19 12.21
CA GLY A 27 -14.12 4.47 10.86
C GLY A 27 -15.08 5.35 10.06
N VAL A 28 -16.37 5.05 10.07
CA VAL A 28 -17.41 5.86 9.42
C VAL A 28 -17.53 7.23 10.10
N THR A 29 -17.56 7.29 11.42
CA THR A 29 -17.61 8.56 12.18
C THR A 29 -16.39 9.40 11.95
N TYR A 30 -15.23 8.78 11.77
CA TYR A 30 -14.01 9.47 11.39
C TYR A 30 -14.10 10.02 9.96
N SER A 31 -14.49 9.20 9.00
CA SER A 31 -14.67 9.65 7.61
C SER A 31 -15.77 10.72 7.47
N THR A 32 -16.84 10.69 8.26
CA THR A 32 -17.88 11.73 8.24
C THR A 32 -17.42 13.07 8.79
N LYS A 33 -16.34 13.13 9.58
CA LYS A 33 -15.70 14.41 9.99
C LYS A 33 -15.06 15.16 8.81
N PHE A 34 -14.72 14.45 7.72
CA PHE A 34 -14.15 15.05 6.52
C PHE A 34 -15.19 15.54 5.52
N ILE A 35 -16.43 15.02 5.57
CA ILE A 35 -17.50 15.41 4.65
C ILE A 35 -17.87 16.90 4.76
N PRO A 36 -18.05 17.50 5.96
CA PRO A 36 -18.24 18.94 6.09
C PRO A 36 -17.07 19.76 5.58
N LEU A 37 -15.83 19.33 5.89
CA LEU A 37 -14.61 20.00 5.44
C LEU A 37 -14.49 20.00 3.91
N LEU A 38 -14.92 18.91 3.24
CA LEU A 38 -14.98 18.85 1.76
C LEU A 38 -15.98 19.85 1.17
N ASN A 39 -17.07 20.15 1.89
CA ASN A 39 -18.10 21.08 1.45
C ASN A 39 -17.80 22.55 1.77
N ASP A 40 -17.05 22.82 2.83
CA ASP A 40 -16.84 24.19 3.35
C ASP A 40 -15.56 24.86 2.84
N GLY A 41 -14.78 24.20 1.94
CA GLY A 41 -13.57 24.78 1.34
C GLY A 41 -12.46 25.10 2.36
N ALA A 42 -12.35 24.26 3.41
CA ALA A 42 -11.30 24.39 4.41
C ALA A 42 -9.90 24.37 3.78
N GLU A 43 -8.99 25.19 4.28
CA GLU A 43 -7.62 25.26 3.76
C GLU A 43 -6.88 23.92 3.96
N GLY A 44 -6.06 23.51 2.98
CA GLY A 44 -5.35 22.23 2.95
C GLY A 44 -4.55 21.92 4.22
N SER A 45 -4.06 22.95 4.92
CA SER A 45 -3.34 22.86 6.20
C SER A 45 -4.18 22.28 7.35
N GLU A 46 -5.48 22.52 7.37
CA GLU A 46 -6.40 22.03 8.42
C GLU A 46 -6.69 20.55 8.25
N TYR A 47 -6.82 20.09 6.98
CA TYR A 47 -6.92 18.66 6.62
C TYR A 47 -5.66 17.90 6.98
N THR A 48 -4.50 18.46 6.64
CA THR A 48 -3.20 17.82 6.87
C THR A 48 -2.94 17.63 8.36
N ASN A 49 -3.29 18.61 9.19
CA ASN A 49 -3.12 18.53 10.66
C ASN A 49 -4.10 17.54 11.29
N LEU A 50 -5.35 17.51 10.87
CA LEU A 50 -6.34 16.52 11.33
C LEU A 50 -5.96 15.12 10.92
N MET A 51 -5.58 14.91 9.65
CA MET A 51 -5.16 13.60 9.14
C MET A 51 -3.81 13.17 9.72
N ALA A 52 -2.84 14.06 9.86
CA ALA A 52 -1.53 13.72 10.41
C ALA A 52 -1.59 13.39 11.90
N ASN A 53 -2.36 14.11 12.69
CA ASN A 53 -2.40 13.91 14.15
C ASN A 53 -3.44 12.87 14.56
N ASP A 54 -4.65 12.97 14.07
CA ASP A 54 -5.73 12.01 14.41
C ASP A 54 -5.61 10.70 13.62
N GLY A 55 -5.17 10.77 12.37
CA GLY A 55 -4.90 9.59 11.55
C GLY A 55 -3.74 8.74 12.09
N LYS A 56 -2.63 9.37 12.48
CA LYS A 56 -1.53 8.70 13.19
C LYS A 56 -1.99 8.01 14.46
N ARG A 57 -2.74 8.74 15.30
CA ARG A 57 -3.23 8.22 16.57
C ARG A 57 -4.20 7.06 16.36
N LEU A 58 -5.11 7.17 15.40
CA LEU A 58 -6.02 6.09 15.02
C LEU A 58 -5.30 4.88 14.44
N LEU A 59 -4.29 5.08 13.60
CA LEU A 59 -3.48 4.01 13.03
C LEU A 59 -2.63 3.32 14.09
N VAL A 60 -2.03 4.08 15.00
CA VAL A 60 -1.24 3.54 16.11
C VAL A 60 -2.14 2.81 17.10
N ASP A 61 -3.22 3.43 17.54
CA ASP A 61 -4.16 2.83 18.49
C ASP A 61 -4.87 1.61 17.88
N ALA A 62 -5.36 1.71 16.63
CA ALA A 62 -5.94 0.57 15.91
C ALA A 62 -4.91 -0.53 15.62
N GLY A 63 -3.67 -0.17 15.31
CA GLY A 63 -2.57 -1.12 15.12
C GLY A 63 -2.22 -1.86 16.40
N PHE A 64 -2.08 -1.17 17.52
CA PHE A 64 -1.82 -1.78 18.84
C PHE A 64 -3.00 -2.61 19.33
N ASP A 65 -4.23 -2.12 19.21
CA ASP A 65 -5.44 -2.87 19.57
C ASP A 65 -5.61 -4.11 18.69
N PHE A 66 -5.30 -3.99 17.40
CA PHE A 66 -5.32 -5.09 16.45
C PHE A 66 -4.28 -6.16 16.77
N VAL A 67 -3.03 -5.77 17.05
CA VAL A 67 -1.96 -6.70 17.46
C VAL A 67 -2.31 -7.34 18.80
N ASN A 68 -2.76 -6.59 19.79
CA ASN A 68 -3.14 -7.12 21.09
C ASN A 68 -4.37 -8.03 21.02
N SER A 69 -5.37 -7.69 20.22
CA SER A 69 -6.56 -8.53 20.03
C SER A 69 -6.23 -9.81 19.27
N THR A 70 -5.30 -9.78 18.33
CA THR A 70 -4.85 -10.93 17.55
C THR A 70 -3.99 -11.87 18.39
N ALA A 71 -3.09 -11.32 19.22
CA ALA A 71 -2.26 -12.10 20.12
C ALA A 71 -3.07 -12.80 21.22
N ASN A 72 -4.19 -12.19 21.66
CA ASN A 72 -4.96 -12.69 22.82
C ASN A 72 -6.20 -13.53 22.47
N SER A 73 -6.66 -13.59 21.23
CA SER A 73 -8.02 -14.09 20.95
C SER A 73 -8.15 -15.24 19.96
N GLY A 74 -7.08 -15.81 19.40
CA GLY A 74 -7.26 -16.89 18.40
C GLY A 74 -8.37 -16.53 17.38
N ILE A 75 -8.34 -15.31 16.81
CA ILE A 75 -9.39 -14.78 15.95
C ILE A 75 -9.48 -15.66 14.70
N LYS A 76 -10.51 -16.47 14.62
CA LYS A 76 -10.96 -17.01 13.34
C LYS A 76 -11.28 -15.80 12.47
N SER A 77 -10.59 -15.67 11.36
CA SER A 77 -10.71 -14.56 10.42
C SER A 77 -12.17 -14.22 10.16
N ILE A 78 -12.52 -12.93 10.27
CA ILE A 78 -13.81 -12.47 9.77
C ILE A 78 -13.83 -12.75 8.27
N PRO A 79 -14.77 -13.52 7.72
CA PRO A 79 -14.67 -14.03 6.34
C PRO A 79 -14.56 -12.92 5.28
N PHE A 80 -15.03 -11.71 5.60
CA PHE A 80 -15.01 -10.55 4.71
C PHE A 80 -13.60 -9.96 4.57
N PHE A 81 -12.84 -9.85 5.67
CA PHE A 81 -11.47 -9.34 5.64
C PHE A 81 -10.50 -10.51 5.40
N ALA A 82 -9.96 -10.60 4.20
CA ALA A 82 -8.96 -11.62 3.88
C ALA A 82 -7.65 -11.32 4.59
N GLN A 83 -7.22 -10.06 4.57
CA GLN A 83 -5.99 -9.61 5.21
C GLN A 83 -6.08 -8.14 5.61
N THR A 84 -5.78 -7.84 6.85
CA THR A 84 -5.57 -6.47 7.33
C THR A 84 -4.18 -6.37 7.94
N SER A 85 -3.45 -5.34 7.60
CA SER A 85 -2.08 -5.15 8.07
C SER A 85 -1.77 -3.70 8.39
N VAL A 86 -0.88 -3.51 9.36
CA VAL A 86 -0.23 -2.24 9.66
C VAL A 86 1.20 -2.33 9.14
N ASN A 87 1.60 -1.39 8.31
CA ASN A 87 2.95 -1.32 7.79
C ASN A 87 3.65 -0.10 8.38
N ILE A 88 4.90 -0.30 8.76
CA ILE A 88 5.83 0.74 9.20
C ILE A 88 7.03 0.65 8.28
N SER A 89 7.39 1.75 7.65
CA SER A 89 8.56 1.81 6.78
C SER A 89 9.39 3.06 7.05
N GLY A 90 10.69 2.96 6.82
CA GLY A 90 11.62 4.07 6.92
C GLY A 90 12.90 3.72 6.18
N GLY A 91 13.65 4.73 5.78
CA GLY A 91 14.88 4.58 5.02
C GLY A 91 15.84 5.74 5.20
N SER A 92 16.95 5.69 4.47
CA SER A 92 18.06 6.66 4.60
C SER A 92 17.67 8.11 4.30
N GLU A 93 16.67 8.31 3.43
CA GLU A 93 16.17 9.64 3.06
C GLU A 93 14.65 9.76 3.13
N SER A 94 13.98 8.71 3.61
CA SER A 94 12.54 8.73 3.77
C SER A 94 12.14 8.86 5.23
N ASP A 95 11.15 9.66 5.46
CA ASP A 95 10.50 9.74 6.76
C ASP A 95 9.85 8.42 7.13
N THR A 96 9.78 8.15 8.42
CA THR A 96 9.02 6.99 8.90
C THR A 96 7.57 7.14 8.49
N SER A 97 7.08 6.22 7.71
CA SER A 97 5.69 6.18 7.27
C SER A 97 4.92 5.05 7.94
N PHE A 98 3.65 5.31 8.20
CA PHE A 98 2.70 4.36 8.77
C PHE A 98 1.57 4.16 7.79
N SER A 99 1.14 2.93 7.61
CA SER A 99 -0.04 2.67 6.81
C SER A 99 -0.89 1.53 7.35
N LEU A 100 -2.19 1.68 7.20
CA LEU A 100 -3.18 0.62 7.39
C LEU A 100 -3.61 0.14 6.01
N ASN A 101 -3.56 -1.16 5.80
CA ASN A 101 -3.95 -1.79 4.56
C ASN A 101 -4.94 -2.92 4.84
N SER A 102 -6.01 -3.00 4.09
CA SER A 102 -7.01 -4.06 4.23
C SER A 102 -7.44 -4.58 2.86
N LEU A 103 -7.23 -5.87 2.62
CA LEU A 103 -7.78 -6.59 1.49
C LEU A 103 -9.07 -7.29 1.93
N MET A 104 -10.16 -6.98 1.25
CA MET A 104 -11.51 -7.47 1.53
C MET A 104 -11.98 -8.39 0.40
N LYS A 105 -12.52 -9.56 0.75
CA LYS A 105 -13.12 -10.46 -0.23
C LYS A 105 -14.47 -9.89 -0.69
N LEU A 106 -14.59 -9.56 -1.96
CA LEU A 106 -15.88 -9.22 -2.57
C LEU A 106 -16.66 -10.48 -2.97
N GLY A 107 -15.95 -11.54 -3.35
CA GLY A 107 -16.56 -12.82 -3.66
C GLY A 107 -15.53 -13.89 -4.05
N GLU A 108 -15.79 -15.11 -3.62
CA GLU A 108 -15.10 -16.30 -4.10
C GLU A 108 -15.88 -16.82 -5.32
N LEU A 109 -15.48 -16.39 -6.52
CA LEU A 109 -16.20 -16.63 -7.76
C LEU A 109 -16.09 -18.08 -8.25
N ALA A 110 -15.04 -18.79 -7.84
CA ALA A 110 -14.85 -20.20 -8.07
C ALA A 110 -14.02 -20.84 -6.97
N GLN A 111 -14.32 -22.10 -6.69
CA GLN A 111 -13.56 -22.98 -5.82
C GLN A 111 -13.09 -24.21 -6.61
N ASP A 112 -12.05 -24.89 -6.14
CA ASP A 112 -11.63 -26.17 -6.68
C ASP A 112 -12.44 -27.34 -6.06
N ASP A 113 -12.14 -28.58 -6.47
CA ASP A 113 -12.84 -29.79 -6.01
C ASP A 113 -12.65 -30.05 -4.50
N GLU A 114 -11.65 -29.43 -3.87
CA GLU A 114 -11.38 -29.53 -2.42
C GLU A 114 -12.04 -28.37 -1.63
N GLY A 115 -12.69 -27.42 -2.34
CA GLY A 115 -13.36 -26.26 -1.76
C GLY A 115 -12.41 -25.08 -1.49
N ASP A 116 -11.18 -25.12 -1.98
CA ASP A 116 -10.22 -24.04 -1.89
C ASP A 116 -10.50 -22.95 -2.93
N ILE A 117 -10.19 -21.70 -2.59
CA ILE A 117 -10.38 -20.55 -3.48
C ILE A 117 -9.61 -20.75 -4.79
N LYS A 118 -10.34 -20.76 -5.91
CA LYS A 118 -9.79 -20.80 -7.26
C LYS A 118 -9.82 -19.42 -7.93
N THR A 119 -10.89 -18.65 -7.70
CA THR A 119 -11.03 -17.28 -8.20
C THR A 119 -11.55 -16.37 -7.11
N LEU A 120 -10.84 -15.30 -6.83
CA LEU A 120 -11.16 -14.31 -5.82
C LEU A 120 -11.32 -12.93 -6.47
N ALA A 121 -12.50 -12.33 -6.31
CA ALA A 121 -12.67 -10.89 -6.50
C ALA A 121 -12.45 -10.19 -5.15
N PHE A 122 -11.67 -9.12 -5.16
CA PHE A 122 -11.33 -8.39 -3.93
C PHE A 122 -11.39 -6.88 -4.12
N SER A 123 -11.55 -6.18 -3.02
CA SER A 123 -11.18 -4.77 -2.93
C SER A 123 -10.04 -4.61 -1.93
N GLN A 124 -9.27 -3.55 -2.10
CA GLN A 124 -8.18 -3.22 -1.19
C GLN A 124 -8.23 -1.73 -0.88
N VAL A 125 -8.17 -1.41 0.40
CA VAL A 125 -8.10 -0.04 0.89
C VAL A 125 -6.81 0.12 1.67
N ARG A 126 -6.07 1.18 1.35
CA ARG A 126 -4.88 1.54 2.11
C ARG A 126 -4.94 3.03 2.44
N PHE A 127 -4.59 3.33 3.66
CA PHE A 127 -4.37 4.68 4.15
C PHE A 127 -2.96 4.81 4.70
N ALA A 128 -2.25 5.87 4.34
CA ALA A 128 -0.87 6.10 4.77
C ALA A 128 -0.62 7.55 5.15
N THR A 129 0.28 7.74 6.11
CA THR A 129 0.81 9.04 6.53
C THR A 129 2.28 8.91 6.90
N ALA A 130 3.07 9.96 6.68
CA ALA A 130 4.46 10.05 7.11
C ALA A 130 4.61 10.90 8.37
N THR A 131 5.78 10.83 9.02
CA THR A 131 6.08 11.61 10.22
C THR A 131 6.24 13.09 9.95
N ASN A 132 6.74 13.45 8.77
CA ASN A 132 6.84 14.82 8.30
C ASN A 132 5.70 15.12 7.35
N ALA A 133 5.04 16.20 7.50
CA ALA A 133 3.78 16.63 6.92
C ALA A 133 3.72 16.67 5.36
N GLU A 134 4.30 15.71 4.65
CA GLU A 134 4.13 15.57 3.19
C GLU A 134 2.72 15.10 2.80
N GLY A 135 1.81 15.08 3.78
CA GLY A 135 0.42 14.76 3.56
C GLY A 135 0.09 13.28 3.79
N SER A 136 -1.08 12.91 3.33
CA SER A 136 -1.61 11.56 3.45
C SER A 136 -1.97 11.00 2.08
N THR A 137 -1.94 9.67 1.97
CA THR A 137 -2.33 8.96 0.74
C THR A 137 -3.40 7.93 1.07
N THR A 138 -4.47 7.93 0.29
CA THR A 138 -5.52 6.91 0.31
C THR A 138 -5.51 6.18 -1.02
N ASN A 139 -5.48 4.85 -0.98
CA ASN A 139 -5.51 4.02 -2.16
C ASN A 139 -6.75 3.12 -2.10
N LEU A 140 -7.57 3.15 -3.13
CA LEU A 140 -8.76 2.31 -3.27
C LEU A 140 -8.57 1.41 -4.48
N GLY A 141 -8.52 0.10 -4.26
CA GLY A 141 -8.26 -0.90 -5.29
C GLY A 141 -9.39 -1.90 -5.46
N LEU A 142 -9.54 -2.36 -6.69
CA LEU A 142 -10.35 -3.51 -7.06
C LEU A 142 -9.46 -4.48 -7.84
N GLY A 143 -9.67 -5.76 -7.64
CA GLY A 143 -8.90 -6.76 -8.38
C GLY A 143 -9.56 -8.13 -8.42
N ILE A 144 -9.00 -8.95 -9.27
CA ILE A 144 -9.34 -10.35 -9.41
C ILE A 144 -8.06 -11.17 -9.45
N ARG A 145 -8.06 -12.28 -8.74
CA ARG A 145 -7.01 -13.31 -8.79
C ARG A 145 -7.62 -14.65 -9.18
N HIS A 146 -6.94 -15.35 -10.06
CA HIS A 146 -7.34 -16.68 -10.53
C HIS A 146 -6.17 -17.65 -10.43
N ARG A 147 -6.41 -18.80 -9.85
CA ARG A 147 -5.49 -19.92 -9.74
C ARG A 147 -5.89 -20.99 -10.75
N PRO A 148 -5.29 -21.00 -11.97
CA PRO A 148 -5.66 -21.97 -13.00
C PRO A 148 -5.31 -23.41 -12.61
N ASN A 149 -4.26 -23.56 -11.78
CA ASN A 149 -3.79 -24.85 -11.23
C ASN A 149 -3.11 -24.62 -9.86
N ASP A 150 -2.59 -25.68 -9.26
CA ASP A 150 -2.02 -25.64 -7.92
C ASP A 150 -0.65 -24.94 -7.83
N VAL A 151 -0.03 -24.64 -8.95
CA VAL A 151 1.33 -24.07 -9.00
C VAL A 151 1.37 -22.68 -9.59
N SER A 152 0.23 -22.10 -9.98
CA SER A 152 0.22 -20.78 -10.60
C SER A 152 -0.99 -19.93 -10.19
N MET A 153 -0.80 -18.62 -10.21
CA MET A 153 -1.82 -17.61 -9.99
C MET A 153 -1.63 -16.47 -10.98
N LEU A 154 -2.74 -15.99 -11.52
CA LEU A 154 -2.84 -14.78 -12.34
C LEU A 154 -3.65 -13.74 -11.57
N GLY A 155 -3.26 -12.49 -11.63
CA GLY A 155 -4.00 -11.38 -11.01
C GLY A 155 -4.02 -10.15 -11.90
N ALA A 156 -5.11 -9.40 -11.81
CA ALA A 156 -5.24 -8.07 -12.39
C ALA A 156 -5.92 -7.15 -11.38
N ASN A 157 -5.49 -5.90 -11.34
CA ASN A 157 -6.00 -4.92 -10.41
C ASN A 157 -6.00 -3.50 -11.00
N ALA A 158 -6.87 -2.66 -10.45
CA ALA A 158 -6.91 -1.25 -10.73
C ALA A 158 -7.06 -0.49 -9.40
N PHE A 159 -6.34 0.61 -9.27
CA PHE A 159 -6.35 1.46 -8.09
C PHE A 159 -6.61 2.91 -8.45
N TRP A 160 -7.44 3.56 -7.67
CA TRP A 160 -7.52 5.00 -7.59
C TRP A 160 -6.73 5.44 -6.36
N ASP A 161 -5.69 6.21 -6.58
CA ASP A 161 -4.82 6.76 -5.56
C ASP A 161 -5.15 8.24 -5.37
N TYR A 162 -5.28 8.67 -4.13
CA TYR A 162 -5.62 10.01 -3.74
C TYR A 162 -4.60 10.52 -2.73
N LYS A 163 -3.93 11.64 -3.03
CA LYS A 163 -2.95 12.27 -2.16
C LYS A 163 -3.37 13.69 -1.81
N MET A 164 -3.30 14.00 -0.54
CA MET A 164 -3.40 15.35 -0.02
C MET A 164 -2.03 15.81 0.45
N THR A 165 -1.64 17.02 0.11
CA THR A 165 -0.40 17.65 0.58
C THR A 165 -0.70 18.83 1.49
N GLU A 166 0.32 19.36 2.14
CA GLU A 166 0.20 20.60 2.94
C GLU A 166 -0.15 21.82 2.07
N TYR A 167 0.14 21.76 0.77
CA TYR A 167 0.08 22.92 -0.13
C TYR A 167 -1.02 22.85 -1.18
N SER A 168 -1.57 21.65 -1.41
CA SER A 168 -2.62 21.47 -2.41
C SER A 168 -3.60 20.38 -2.02
N ASP A 169 -4.85 20.58 -2.40
CA ASP A 169 -5.89 19.57 -2.30
C ASP A 169 -5.75 18.51 -3.39
N ALA A 170 -6.09 17.30 -3.05
CA ALA A 170 -6.52 16.24 -3.96
C ALA A 170 -5.73 16.05 -5.26
N HIS A 171 -4.60 15.38 -5.18
CA HIS A 171 -3.97 14.77 -6.35
C HIS A 171 -4.48 13.34 -6.54
N SER A 172 -4.90 12.99 -7.76
CA SER A 172 -5.40 11.66 -8.09
C SER A 172 -4.57 10.99 -9.17
N ARG A 173 -4.35 9.69 -8.99
CA ARG A 173 -3.62 8.82 -9.90
C ARG A 173 -4.41 7.53 -10.12
N LEU A 174 -4.47 7.05 -11.35
CA LEU A 174 -4.93 5.70 -11.68
C LEU A 174 -3.72 4.78 -11.74
N GLY A 175 -3.80 3.65 -11.08
CA GLY A 175 -2.82 2.57 -11.18
C GLY A 175 -3.47 1.32 -11.77
N LEU A 176 -2.81 0.69 -12.73
CA LEU A 176 -3.21 -0.61 -13.29
C LEU A 176 -2.10 -1.61 -13.03
N GLY A 177 -2.45 -2.82 -12.58
CA GLY A 177 -1.45 -3.83 -12.26
C GLY A 177 -1.80 -5.23 -12.74
N GLY A 178 -0.76 -6.00 -13.05
CA GLY A 178 -0.81 -7.40 -13.38
C GLY A 178 0.11 -8.22 -12.49
N GLU A 179 -0.32 -9.44 -12.15
CA GLU A 179 0.44 -10.38 -11.33
C GLU A 179 0.45 -11.76 -12.00
N TYR A 180 1.61 -12.38 -12.04
CA TYR A 180 1.78 -13.78 -12.42
C TYR A 180 2.73 -14.47 -11.45
N LEU A 181 2.22 -15.46 -10.73
CA LEU A 181 3.00 -16.28 -9.83
C LEU A 181 3.06 -17.71 -10.38
N TRP A 182 4.24 -18.29 -10.35
CA TRP A 182 4.45 -19.67 -10.79
C TRP A 182 5.47 -20.36 -9.89
N LYS A 183 5.02 -21.37 -9.14
CA LYS A 183 5.82 -22.08 -8.14
C LYS A 183 6.46 -21.10 -7.15
N ASP A 184 7.75 -20.91 -7.26
CA ASP A 184 8.56 -20.06 -6.37
C ASP A 184 8.85 -18.67 -6.97
N PHE A 185 8.42 -18.44 -8.23
CA PHE A 185 8.64 -17.19 -8.94
C PHE A 185 7.40 -16.29 -8.89
N GLU A 186 7.65 -15.02 -8.76
CA GLU A 186 6.63 -13.96 -8.74
C GLU A 186 7.02 -12.90 -9.78
N PHE A 187 6.09 -12.56 -10.65
CA PHE A 187 6.23 -11.46 -11.61
C PHE A 187 5.07 -10.50 -11.42
N ARG A 188 5.38 -9.21 -11.33
CA ARG A 188 4.39 -8.14 -11.22
C ARG A 188 4.79 -6.98 -12.10
N ASN A 189 3.79 -6.27 -12.59
CA ASN A 189 3.98 -5.02 -13.30
C ASN A 189 2.85 -4.05 -12.97
N ASN A 190 3.18 -2.78 -12.84
CA ASN A 190 2.24 -1.72 -12.53
C ASN A 190 2.50 -0.52 -13.43
N TRP A 191 1.43 0.16 -13.83
CA TRP A 191 1.45 1.45 -14.53
C TRP A 191 0.68 2.47 -13.74
N TYR A 192 1.17 3.69 -13.73
CA TYR A 192 0.64 4.81 -12.95
C TYR A 192 0.41 6.00 -13.87
N MET A 193 -0.81 6.52 -13.85
CA MET A 193 -1.25 7.61 -14.74
C MET A 193 -1.88 8.71 -13.90
N ALA A 194 -1.39 9.95 -14.04
CA ALA A 194 -1.99 11.13 -13.44
C ALA A 194 -3.42 11.33 -13.98
N ILE A 195 -4.37 11.59 -13.08
CA ILE A 195 -5.75 11.93 -13.44
C ILE A 195 -5.98 13.42 -13.26
N THR A 196 -5.39 14.02 -12.22
CA THR A 196 -5.55 15.44 -11.93
C THR A 196 -4.54 16.26 -12.71
N ASP A 197 -5.01 17.39 -13.18
CA ASP A 197 -4.17 18.43 -13.79
C ASP A 197 -3.18 19.03 -12.79
N GLU A 198 -2.23 19.76 -13.32
CA GLU A 198 -1.25 20.57 -12.62
C GLU A 198 -1.93 21.67 -11.78
N LYS A 199 -1.47 21.87 -10.55
CA LYS A 199 -2.03 22.84 -9.61
C LYS A 199 -1.03 23.92 -9.25
N ASP A 200 -1.52 25.14 -9.08
CA ASP A 200 -0.72 26.24 -8.54
C ASP A 200 -0.70 26.15 -7.01
N VAL A 201 0.50 26.17 -6.42
CA VAL A 201 0.72 26.12 -4.98
C VAL A 201 1.66 27.24 -4.55
N THR A 202 1.47 27.76 -3.35
CA THR A 202 2.34 28.80 -2.79
C THR A 202 3.09 28.25 -1.58
N ILE A 203 4.41 28.21 -1.68
CA ILE A 203 5.29 27.71 -0.60
C ILE A 203 6.19 28.84 -0.17
N LYS A 204 6.06 29.28 1.09
CA LYS A 204 6.84 30.39 1.67
C LYS A 204 6.83 31.66 0.79
N GLY A 205 5.67 31.97 0.21
CA GLY A 205 5.48 33.17 -0.64
C GLY A 205 5.96 33.03 -2.09
N THR A 206 6.46 31.87 -2.48
CA THR A 206 6.87 31.58 -3.85
C THR A 206 5.84 30.68 -4.53
N SER A 207 5.44 31.05 -5.77
CA SER A 207 4.49 30.28 -6.56
C SER A 207 5.18 29.10 -7.24
N TYR A 208 4.61 27.92 -7.06
CA TYR A 208 5.02 26.68 -7.70
C TYR A 208 3.84 26.05 -8.42
N LYS A 209 4.15 25.17 -9.34
CA LYS A 209 3.19 24.21 -9.89
C LYS A 209 3.50 22.82 -9.32
N GLU A 210 2.45 22.10 -8.99
CA GLU A 210 2.54 20.74 -8.45
C GLU A 210 1.72 19.79 -9.33
N ARG A 211 2.29 18.66 -9.74
CA ARG A 211 1.62 17.65 -10.55
C ARG A 211 1.97 16.25 -10.10
N VAL A 212 1.07 15.31 -10.40
CA VAL A 212 1.32 13.87 -10.24
C VAL A 212 2.30 13.39 -11.30
N VAL A 213 3.24 12.55 -10.91
CA VAL A 213 4.22 11.93 -11.81
C VAL A 213 3.66 10.62 -12.34
N ASP A 214 3.73 10.44 -13.67
CA ASP A 214 3.42 9.18 -14.34
C ASP A 214 4.59 8.19 -14.21
N GLY A 215 4.34 6.91 -14.38
CA GLY A 215 5.43 5.94 -14.33
C GLY A 215 4.98 4.48 -14.39
N TRP A 216 5.95 3.61 -14.22
CA TRP A 216 5.72 2.17 -14.17
C TRP A 216 6.77 1.47 -13.32
N ASP A 217 6.42 0.30 -12.81
CA ASP A 217 7.37 -0.64 -12.22
C ASP A 217 7.13 -2.08 -12.67
N VAL A 218 8.20 -2.85 -12.64
CA VAL A 218 8.21 -4.30 -12.87
C VAL A 218 9.01 -4.96 -11.77
N GLU A 219 8.43 -5.95 -11.10
CA GLU A 219 9.05 -6.71 -10.01
C GLU A 219 9.17 -8.18 -10.37
N LEU A 220 10.35 -8.74 -10.11
CA LEU A 220 10.62 -10.18 -10.11
C LEU A 220 10.90 -10.62 -8.68
N GLY A 221 10.23 -11.68 -8.25
CA GLY A 221 10.41 -12.30 -6.94
C GLY A 221 10.79 -13.76 -7.04
N TYR A 222 11.58 -14.21 -6.07
CA TYR A 222 11.92 -15.62 -5.88
C TYR A 222 11.81 -15.99 -4.41
N ARG A 223 10.96 -16.97 -4.12
CA ARG A 223 10.73 -17.50 -2.78
C ARG A 223 11.50 -18.81 -2.61
N LEU A 224 12.20 -18.98 -1.51
CA LEU A 224 13.01 -20.17 -1.29
C LEU A 224 12.12 -21.41 -1.06
N PRO A 225 12.19 -22.48 -1.87
CA PRO A 225 11.31 -23.64 -1.77
C PRO A 225 11.40 -24.38 -0.43
N ASN A 226 12.57 -24.36 0.20
CA ASN A 226 12.82 -25.03 1.49
C ASN A 226 12.59 -24.12 2.70
N ASN A 227 12.56 -22.80 2.48
CA ASN A 227 12.28 -21.75 3.46
C ASN A 227 11.36 -20.71 2.85
N PRO A 228 10.09 -21.06 2.60
CA PRO A 228 9.17 -20.20 1.84
C PRO A 228 8.79 -18.92 2.59
N GLU A 229 9.17 -18.78 3.84
CA GLU A 229 9.10 -17.55 4.62
C GLU A 229 10.09 -16.47 4.12
N LEU A 230 11.14 -16.88 3.37
CA LEU A 230 12.17 -16.00 2.83
C LEU A 230 11.99 -15.84 1.32
N ALA A 231 11.95 -14.59 0.87
CA ALA A 231 11.85 -14.24 -0.55
C ALA A 231 12.77 -13.08 -0.90
N PHE A 232 13.24 -13.07 -2.15
CA PHE A 232 14.07 -12.03 -2.74
C PHE A 232 13.31 -11.36 -3.86
N PHE A 233 13.44 -10.04 -3.98
CA PHE A 233 12.77 -9.25 -5.00
C PHE A 233 13.77 -8.33 -5.68
N VAL A 234 13.57 -8.13 -6.98
CA VAL A 234 14.23 -7.09 -7.77
C VAL A 234 13.13 -6.33 -8.52
N ARG A 235 13.07 -5.03 -8.30
CA ARG A 235 12.12 -4.12 -8.93
C ARG A 235 12.86 -3.10 -9.77
N GLY A 236 12.49 -3.00 -11.05
CA GLY A 236 12.88 -1.89 -11.91
C GLY A 236 11.73 -0.92 -12.04
N PHE A 237 12.02 0.37 -12.08
CA PHE A 237 11.01 1.41 -12.21
C PHE A 237 11.47 2.58 -13.05
N ASN A 238 10.50 3.33 -13.57
CA ASN A 238 10.73 4.62 -14.23
C ASN A 238 9.60 5.58 -13.88
N TRP A 239 9.98 6.82 -13.53
CA TRP A 239 9.07 7.93 -13.26
C TRP A 239 9.31 9.04 -14.26
N ASP A 240 8.28 9.42 -15.02
CA ASP A 240 8.30 10.42 -16.09
C ASP A 240 7.97 11.81 -15.53
N TYR A 241 9.02 12.58 -15.27
CA TYR A 241 8.92 13.96 -14.82
C TYR A 241 8.83 14.91 -16.04
N LYS A 242 7.84 15.80 -16.02
CA LYS A 242 7.60 16.73 -17.15
C LYS A 242 8.66 17.82 -17.24
N TYR A 243 9.11 18.33 -16.12
CA TYR A 243 9.97 19.51 -16.02
C TYR A 243 11.36 19.22 -15.45
N THR A 244 11.48 18.17 -14.67
CA THR A 244 12.75 17.71 -14.14
C THR A 244 13.30 16.51 -14.94
N GLN A 245 14.23 15.82 -14.37
CA GLN A 245 14.82 14.62 -14.95
C GLN A 245 13.92 13.42 -14.66
N ASP A 246 13.74 12.57 -15.66
CA ASP A 246 13.14 11.24 -15.43
C ASP A 246 14.00 10.48 -14.44
N ASN A 247 13.36 9.79 -13.52
CA ASN A 247 14.02 8.98 -12.51
C ASN A 247 13.77 7.50 -12.78
N SER A 248 14.84 6.76 -13.02
CA SER A 248 14.80 5.31 -13.21
C SER A 248 15.65 4.65 -12.14
N GLY A 249 15.27 3.44 -11.74
CA GLY A 249 16.05 2.77 -10.72
C GLY A 249 15.84 1.26 -10.66
N LEU A 250 16.69 0.65 -9.84
CA LEU A 250 16.58 -0.74 -9.44
C LEU A 250 16.52 -0.83 -7.93
N GLU A 251 15.52 -1.50 -7.40
CA GLU A 251 15.41 -1.85 -5.98
C GLU A 251 15.62 -3.35 -5.81
N GLY A 252 16.51 -3.73 -4.89
CA GLY A 252 16.64 -5.08 -4.40
C GLY A 252 16.06 -5.20 -2.99
N ALA A 253 15.28 -6.25 -2.72
CA ALA A 253 14.71 -6.45 -1.40
C ALA A 253 14.79 -7.91 -0.93
N VAL A 254 14.92 -8.08 0.38
CA VAL A 254 14.82 -9.38 1.07
C VAL A 254 13.66 -9.29 2.04
N SER A 255 12.66 -10.14 1.82
CA SER A 255 11.46 -10.22 2.66
C SER A 255 11.47 -11.52 3.44
N TRP A 256 11.20 -11.41 4.74
CA TRP A 256 11.15 -12.54 5.67
C TRP A 256 9.86 -12.50 6.50
N GLN A 257 9.04 -13.54 6.38
CA GLN A 257 7.90 -13.76 7.27
C GLN A 257 8.41 -14.38 8.59
N ALA A 258 8.82 -13.53 9.54
CA ALA A 258 9.46 -13.93 10.79
C ALA A 258 8.53 -14.74 11.69
N THR A 259 7.24 -14.41 11.69
CA THR A 259 6.15 -15.16 12.33
C THR A 259 4.92 -15.13 11.44
N PRO A 260 3.86 -15.93 11.69
CA PRO A 260 2.62 -15.83 10.92
C PRO A 260 2.00 -14.43 10.88
N HIS A 261 2.34 -13.56 11.81
CA HIS A 261 1.78 -12.21 11.93
C HIS A 261 2.78 -11.08 11.72
N VAL A 262 4.07 -11.38 11.56
CA VAL A 262 5.13 -10.38 11.42
C VAL A 262 5.97 -10.66 10.19
N GLY A 263 5.91 -9.77 9.21
CA GLY A 263 6.79 -9.72 8.06
C GLY A 263 7.82 -8.59 8.21
N LEU A 264 9.04 -8.85 7.80
CA LEU A 264 10.14 -7.89 7.74
C LEU A 264 10.69 -7.85 6.32
N GLU A 265 11.03 -6.66 5.85
CA GLU A 265 11.67 -6.49 4.55
C GLU A 265 12.79 -5.47 4.66
N ALA A 266 13.98 -5.82 4.19
CA ALA A 266 15.09 -4.91 3.99
C ALA A 266 15.25 -4.66 2.49
N TRP A 267 15.46 -3.42 2.11
CA TRP A 267 15.60 -3.04 0.71
C TRP A 267 16.75 -2.07 0.48
N VAL A 268 17.27 -2.07 -0.72
CA VAL A 268 18.22 -1.09 -1.25
C VAL A 268 17.77 -0.70 -2.66
N SER A 269 17.74 0.60 -2.94
CA SER A 269 17.38 1.16 -4.24
C SER A 269 18.52 2.02 -4.75
N ASN A 270 18.86 1.87 -6.02
CA ASN A 270 19.71 2.79 -6.73
C ASN A 270 18.87 3.55 -7.75
N GLU A 271 18.86 4.88 -7.65
CA GLU A 271 18.08 5.79 -8.48
C GLU A 271 19.00 6.61 -9.37
N ILE A 272 18.73 6.55 -10.67
CA ILE A 272 19.50 7.26 -11.70
C ILE A 272 18.58 8.26 -12.39
N SER A 273 18.91 9.54 -12.26
CA SER A 273 18.28 10.60 -13.04
C SER A 273 19.17 10.99 -14.19
N ALA A 274 18.70 10.79 -15.42
CA ALA A 274 19.44 11.18 -16.62
C ALA A 274 19.55 12.71 -16.73
N ALA A 275 20.65 13.22 -17.31
CA ALA A 275 20.75 14.64 -17.63
C ALA A 275 19.60 15.08 -18.54
N SER A 276 18.92 16.17 -18.21
CA SER A 276 17.74 16.64 -18.90
C SER A 276 17.90 18.05 -19.41
N THR A 277 17.33 18.29 -20.60
CA THR A 277 17.14 19.61 -21.21
C THR A 277 15.68 19.97 -21.37
N LYS A 278 14.77 19.31 -20.65
CA LYS A 278 13.31 19.49 -20.75
C LYS A 278 12.85 20.91 -20.41
N VAL A 279 13.61 21.62 -19.59
CA VAL A 279 13.43 23.05 -19.33
C VAL A 279 14.76 23.71 -19.66
N ASN A 280 14.78 24.87 -20.28
CA ASN A 280 15.96 25.63 -20.79
C ASN A 280 17.20 25.71 -19.87
N THR A 281 17.32 24.82 -18.91
CA THR A 281 18.40 24.60 -17.95
C THR A 281 18.92 23.17 -18.09
N SER A 282 20.20 23.03 -18.31
CA SER A 282 20.88 21.74 -18.23
C SER A 282 20.93 21.29 -16.78
N LEU A 283 20.13 20.26 -16.45
CA LEU A 283 20.21 19.59 -15.14
C LEU A 283 21.20 18.43 -15.25
N PRO A 284 22.23 18.36 -14.38
CA PRO A 284 23.17 17.25 -14.36
C PRO A 284 22.45 15.97 -13.96
N GLY A 285 22.92 14.83 -14.47
CA GLY A 285 22.46 13.53 -14.00
C GLY A 285 22.86 13.30 -12.53
N THR A 286 22.03 12.56 -11.80
CA THR A 286 22.30 12.11 -10.42
C THR A 286 22.27 10.59 -10.34
N ASP A 287 23.06 10.03 -9.45
CA ASP A 287 23.10 8.61 -9.12
C ASP A 287 23.09 8.52 -7.58
N GLU A 288 21.99 8.06 -7.03
CA GLU A 288 21.75 8.06 -5.58
C GLU A 288 21.34 6.68 -5.12
N THR A 289 21.83 6.25 -3.97
CA THR A 289 21.50 4.96 -3.38
C THR A 289 20.80 5.16 -2.05
N PHE A 290 19.63 4.53 -1.93
CA PHE A 290 18.79 4.55 -0.74
C PHE A 290 18.67 3.14 -0.16
N PHE A 291 18.42 3.05 1.14
CA PHE A 291 18.14 1.78 1.80
C PHE A 291 17.12 1.97 2.91
N GLY A 292 16.44 0.92 3.28
CA GLY A 292 15.47 1.00 4.35
C GLY A 292 14.92 -0.34 4.80
N LEU A 293 13.99 -0.24 5.74
CA LEU A 293 13.30 -1.36 6.36
C LEU A 293 11.79 -1.14 6.28
N ARG A 294 11.07 -2.23 6.04
CA ARG A 294 9.60 -2.29 6.12
C ARG A 294 9.22 -3.38 7.10
N MET A 295 8.30 -3.09 8.00
CA MET A 295 7.69 -4.06 8.91
C MET A 295 6.20 -4.12 8.61
N ASN A 296 5.69 -5.34 8.49
CA ASN A 296 4.28 -5.61 8.21
C ASN A 296 3.69 -6.45 9.36
N LEU A 297 2.70 -5.91 10.04
CA LEU A 297 1.96 -6.58 11.12
C LEU A 297 0.59 -7.00 10.58
N THR A 298 0.31 -8.30 10.54
CA THR A 298 -0.90 -8.84 9.89
C THR A 298 -1.86 -9.45 10.89
N GLY A 299 -3.16 -9.22 10.71
CA GLY A 299 -4.21 -9.80 11.55
C GLY A 299 -4.53 -11.24 11.23
N SER A 300 -4.58 -11.59 9.95
CA SER A 300 -4.70 -12.99 9.54
C SER A 300 -3.31 -13.61 9.39
N PRO A 301 -3.13 -14.86 9.80
CA PRO A 301 -1.83 -15.50 9.72
C PRO A 301 -1.40 -15.72 8.27
N VAL A 302 -0.17 -15.38 7.95
CA VAL A 302 0.50 -15.66 6.69
C VAL A 302 1.38 -16.90 6.89
N ILE A 303 0.98 -18.00 6.28
CA ILE A 303 1.65 -19.30 6.50
C ILE A 303 1.96 -19.93 5.15
N TYR A 304 3.24 -20.08 4.86
CA TYR A 304 3.73 -20.78 3.68
C TYR A 304 4.06 -22.25 4.00
N GLY A 305 3.92 -23.11 3.00
CA GLY A 305 4.28 -24.55 3.08
C GLY A 305 5.54 -24.85 2.31
N LYS A 306 6.46 -25.64 2.89
CA LYS A 306 7.69 -26.08 2.21
C LYS A 306 7.33 -26.95 1.00
N LYS A 307 7.65 -26.46 -0.22
CA LYS A 307 7.32 -27.14 -1.49
C LYS A 307 5.82 -27.42 -1.67
N ASP A 308 4.97 -26.78 -0.90
CA ASP A 308 3.52 -26.87 -0.99
C ASP A 308 3.00 -25.70 -1.82
N TYR A 309 3.08 -25.84 -3.14
CA TYR A 309 2.74 -24.78 -4.08
C TYR A 309 1.26 -24.41 -4.00
N LYS A 310 0.35 -25.39 -3.84
CA LYS A 310 -1.08 -25.11 -3.71
C LYS A 310 -1.35 -24.17 -2.52
N LYS A 311 -0.86 -24.55 -1.36
CA LYS A 311 -0.99 -23.75 -0.14
C LYS A 311 -0.37 -22.36 -0.32
N ASN A 312 0.80 -22.27 -0.93
CA ASN A 312 1.50 -21.01 -1.16
C ASN A 312 0.70 -20.09 -2.11
N MET A 313 0.11 -20.63 -3.18
CA MET A 313 -0.75 -19.85 -4.07
C MET A 313 -2.02 -19.38 -3.37
N ILE A 314 -2.67 -20.23 -2.55
CA ILE A 314 -3.85 -19.83 -1.75
C ILE A 314 -3.48 -18.72 -0.76
N THR A 315 -2.33 -18.82 -0.09
CA THR A 315 -1.84 -17.78 0.80
C THR A 315 -1.64 -16.46 0.04
N GLN A 316 -1.05 -16.52 -1.15
CA GLN A 316 -0.81 -15.32 -2.00
C GLN A 316 -2.10 -14.68 -2.50
N MET A 317 -3.18 -15.46 -2.72
CA MET A 317 -4.46 -14.90 -3.18
C MET A 317 -5.04 -13.84 -2.22
N THR A 318 -4.70 -13.91 -0.96
CA THR A 318 -5.20 -13.00 0.07
C THR A 318 -4.17 -11.95 0.52
N GLN A 319 -2.96 -11.96 -0.05
CA GLN A 319 -1.97 -10.93 0.28
C GLN A 319 -2.29 -9.60 -0.40
N PRO A 320 -1.96 -8.46 0.21
CA PRO A 320 -2.05 -7.16 -0.43
C PRO A 320 -1.32 -7.14 -1.77
N VAL A 321 -1.86 -6.40 -2.73
CA VAL A 321 -1.19 -6.16 -4.01
C VAL A 321 0.16 -5.47 -3.76
N LYS A 322 1.23 -5.91 -4.41
CA LYS A 322 2.53 -5.23 -4.37
C LYS A 322 2.60 -4.19 -5.49
N ARG A 323 2.79 -2.94 -5.11
CA ARG A 323 2.86 -1.79 -6.02
C ARG A 323 3.43 -0.56 -5.31
N GLU A 324 3.76 0.49 -6.06
CA GLU A 324 4.02 1.80 -5.48
C GLU A 324 2.69 2.46 -5.05
N TYR A 325 2.52 2.62 -3.76
CA TYR A 325 1.32 3.21 -3.16
C TYR A 325 1.42 4.71 -2.97
N ASN A 326 2.64 5.24 -2.79
CA ASN A 326 2.82 6.67 -2.65
C ASN A 326 2.62 7.37 -4.01
N VAL A 327 1.87 8.45 -4.01
CA VAL A 327 1.70 9.28 -5.21
C VAL A 327 2.86 10.25 -5.27
N LEU A 328 3.76 10.04 -6.23
CA LEU A 328 4.90 10.91 -6.46
C LEU A 328 4.44 12.22 -7.09
N LEU A 329 4.98 13.32 -6.59
CA LEU A 329 4.65 14.66 -7.05
C LEU A 329 5.89 15.37 -7.56
N GLU A 330 5.76 16.03 -8.70
CA GLU A 330 6.72 16.97 -9.21
C GLU A 330 6.32 18.38 -8.80
N ARG A 331 7.25 19.13 -8.21
CA ARG A 331 7.10 20.56 -7.91
C ARG A 331 8.11 21.37 -8.69
N TYR A 332 7.69 22.44 -9.33
CA TYR A 332 8.58 23.35 -10.03
C TYR A 332 8.09 24.79 -9.90
N ALA A 333 9.04 25.73 -9.81
CA ALA A 333 8.72 27.13 -9.65
C ALA A 333 8.13 27.72 -10.95
N SER A 334 6.97 28.33 -10.86
CA SER A 334 6.34 29.01 -11.99
C SER A 334 7.17 30.25 -12.36
N GLY A 335 7.89 30.19 -13.47
CA GLY A 335 8.70 31.31 -14.00
C GLY A 335 10.17 31.36 -13.54
N SER A 336 10.69 30.38 -12.83
CA SER A 336 12.11 30.26 -12.47
C SER A 336 12.70 28.90 -12.83
N THR A 337 14.03 28.87 -12.93
CA THR A 337 14.83 27.70 -13.34
C THR A 337 15.10 26.69 -12.20
N PHE A 338 14.47 26.86 -11.04
CA PHE A 338 14.70 25.97 -9.90
C PHE A 338 13.54 24.98 -9.72
N THR A 339 13.89 23.70 -9.76
CA THR A 339 12.99 22.58 -9.50
C THR A 339 13.47 21.83 -8.27
N SER A 340 12.58 21.55 -7.31
CA SER A 340 12.82 20.60 -6.25
C SER A 340 12.00 19.34 -6.51
N LYS A 341 12.63 18.15 -6.46
CA LYS A 341 11.90 16.90 -6.35
C LYS A 341 11.16 16.94 -4.99
N ALA A 342 9.85 16.80 -5.00
CA ALA A 342 9.14 16.51 -3.75
C ALA A 342 9.39 15.03 -3.45
N GLY A 343 10.11 14.77 -2.37
CA GLY A 343 10.66 13.48 -2.02
C GLY A 343 9.69 12.33 -2.16
N GLY A 344 10.15 11.32 -2.82
CA GLY A 344 9.51 10.03 -2.91
C GLY A 344 10.22 9.01 -2.02
N SER A 345 9.51 8.10 -1.58
CA SER A 345 9.64 6.76 -1.03
C SER A 345 9.07 6.61 0.34
#